data_5862ee2d446ab5ad891a250a0a4b2a1c
#
_entry.id   5862ee2d446ab5ad891a250a0a4b2a1c
#
_cell.length_a   1.000
_cell.length_b   1.000
_cell.length_c   1.000
_cell.angle_alpha   90.00
_cell.angle_beta   90.00
_cell.angle_gamma   90.00
#
_symmetry.space_group_name_H-M   'P 1'
#
loop_
_entity.id
_entity.type
_entity.pdbx_description
1 polymer ?
#
loop_
_entity_poly.entity_id
_entity_poly.type
_entity_poly.pdbx_seq_one_letter_code
_entity_poly.pdbx_strand_id
1 'polypeptide(L)'
;VALPLLALLGYALNRLPQPTEEDIAMKSERATLNGKQRWELFKNFMPFLMMLFVANIAIVVLRDIKEDFLVNIIDVSEYSPWLFAKIDSVVTLIILVVFGLMVFVKDNLKALSILFGLIIMGMIVMSVVSFGQERFQLPPVVWLFVQSLCLYIAYLTFQTIFFDRFIACFKIHGNVGFFIVTTDFLGYTGT
;
A
#
# COMPACT_ATOMS: atom_id res chain seq x y z
N VAL A 1 13.73 4.47 -19.77
CA VAL A 1 13.69 5.52 -18.72
C VAL A 1 13.89 4.90 -17.32
N ALA A 2 13.36 3.71 -17.01
CA ALA A 2 13.46 3.10 -15.68
C ALA A 2 14.89 2.67 -15.27
N LEU A 3 15.69 2.14 -16.19
CA LEU A 3 17.03 1.62 -15.90
C LEU A 3 18.01 2.65 -15.28
N PRO A 4 18.14 3.89 -15.80
CA PRO A 4 18.99 4.90 -15.18
C PRO A 4 18.52 5.28 -13.77
N LEU A 5 17.21 5.35 -13.55
CA LEU A 5 16.64 5.65 -12.23
C LEU A 5 16.93 4.52 -11.23
N LEU A 6 16.78 3.26 -11.64
CA LEU A 6 17.12 2.09 -10.81
C LEU A 6 18.60 2.05 -10.48
N ALA A 7 19.48 2.37 -11.44
CA ALA A 7 20.92 2.46 -11.19
C ALA A 7 21.26 3.57 -10.20
N LEU A 8 20.61 4.75 -10.33
CA LEU A 8 20.79 5.86 -9.40
C LEU A 8 20.31 5.50 -7.99
N LEU A 9 19.14 4.85 -7.86
CA LEU A 9 18.61 4.38 -6.59
C LEU A 9 19.51 3.31 -5.96
N GLY A 10 20.03 2.37 -6.76
CA GLY A 10 20.99 1.37 -6.30
C GLY A 10 22.30 1.99 -5.81
N TYR A 11 22.79 3.01 -6.51
CA TYR A 11 23.95 3.78 -6.06
C TYR A 11 23.67 4.54 -4.76
N ALA A 12 22.51 5.18 -4.64
CA ALA A 12 22.11 5.90 -3.43
C ALA A 12 21.97 4.94 -2.23
N LEU A 13 21.39 3.74 -2.43
CA LEU A 13 21.31 2.69 -1.42
C LEU A 13 22.70 2.25 -0.92
N ASN A 14 23.67 2.14 -1.82
CA ASN A 14 25.05 1.78 -1.44
C ASN A 14 25.79 2.87 -0.64
N ARG A 15 25.25 4.10 -0.63
CA ARG A 15 25.78 5.24 0.12
C ARG A 15 25.08 5.47 1.46
N LEU A 16 24.07 4.65 1.78
CA LEU A 16 23.43 4.72 3.09
C LEU A 16 24.43 4.38 4.20
N PRO A 17 24.42 5.12 5.32
CA PRO A 17 25.21 4.78 6.47
C PRO A 17 24.81 3.39 7.00
N GLN A 18 25.75 2.69 7.59
CA GLN A 18 25.46 1.40 8.22
C GLN A 18 24.45 1.59 9.36
N PRO A 19 23.54 0.63 9.57
CA PRO A 19 22.55 0.70 10.64
C PRO A 19 23.25 0.83 12.00
N THR A 20 22.73 1.68 12.85
CA THR A 20 23.22 1.88 14.22
C THR A 20 22.85 0.67 15.09
N GLU A 21 23.50 0.55 16.27
CA GLU A 21 23.15 -0.51 17.23
C GLU A 21 21.68 -0.43 17.68
N GLU A 22 21.12 0.80 17.79
CA GLU A 22 19.70 1.01 18.05
C GLU A 22 18.81 0.49 16.90
N ASP A 23 19.21 0.71 15.67
CA ASP A 23 18.46 0.21 14.50
C ASP A 23 18.47 -1.32 14.46
N ILE A 24 19.61 -1.94 14.83
CA ILE A 24 19.76 -3.39 14.91
C ILE A 24 18.90 -3.95 16.04
N ALA A 25 18.87 -3.29 17.20
CA ALA A 25 18.06 -3.72 18.35
C ALA A 25 16.55 -3.58 18.11
N MET A 26 16.14 -2.60 17.31
CA MET A 26 14.72 -2.43 16.91
C MET A 26 14.29 -3.37 15.77
N LYS A 27 15.24 -3.99 15.09
CA LYS A 27 14.95 -4.89 13.98
C LYS A 27 14.55 -6.26 14.52
N SER A 28 13.33 -6.70 14.18
CA SER A 28 12.94 -8.09 14.45
C SER A 28 13.85 -9.05 13.70
N GLU A 29 14.36 -10.08 14.37
CA GLU A 29 15.17 -11.12 13.72
C GLU A 29 14.38 -11.75 12.56
N ARG A 30 14.97 -11.73 11.37
CA ARG A 30 14.41 -12.42 10.20
C ARG A 30 14.66 -13.92 10.36
N ALA A 31 13.77 -14.61 11.08
CA ALA A 31 13.86 -16.05 11.22
C ALA A 31 13.37 -16.77 9.94
N THR A 32 14.13 -17.75 9.49
CA THR A 32 13.67 -18.70 8.48
C THR A 32 12.64 -19.63 9.10
N LEU A 33 11.38 -19.45 8.80
CA LEU A 33 10.31 -20.26 9.34
C LEU A 33 10.20 -21.60 8.61
N ASN A 34 10.15 -22.69 9.37
CA ASN A 34 9.76 -24.02 8.90
C ASN A 34 8.28 -24.06 8.53
N GLY A 35 7.85 -25.02 7.70
CA GLY A 35 6.45 -25.17 7.30
C GLY A 35 5.48 -25.28 8.49
N LYS A 36 5.87 -25.99 9.56
CA LYS A 36 5.08 -26.10 10.81
C LYS A 36 4.94 -24.75 11.52
N GLN A 37 6.04 -24.00 11.63
CA GLN A 37 6.04 -22.69 12.27
C GLN A 37 5.22 -21.66 11.48
N ARG A 38 5.25 -21.73 10.14
CA ARG A 38 4.40 -20.88 9.27
C ARG A 38 2.91 -21.19 9.50
N TRP A 39 2.58 -22.47 9.64
CA TRP A 39 1.21 -22.92 9.89
C TRP A 39 0.70 -22.52 11.27
N GLU A 40 1.51 -22.63 12.31
CA GLU A 40 1.18 -22.18 13.67
C GLU A 40 1.00 -20.66 13.71
N LEU A 41 1.89 -19.90 13.08
CA LEU A 41 1.80 -18.45 12.95
C LEU A 41 0.50 -18.06 12.23
N PHE A 42 0.21 -18.72 11.12
CA PHE A 42 -1.01 -18.49 10.37
C PHE A 42 -2.26 -18.77 11.22
N LYS A 43 -2.29 -19.88 11.96
CA LYS A 43 -3.43 -20.22 12.85
C LYS A 43 -3.64 -19.20 13.97
N ASN A 44 -2.58 -18.77 14.61
CA ASN A 44 -2.66 -17.84 15.75
C ASN A 44 -3.20 -16.46 15.35
N PHE A 45 -2.90 -16.01 14.13
CA PHE A 45 -3.35 -14.73 13.60
C PHE A 45 -4.47 -14.86 12.57
N MET A 46 -5.01 -16.08 12.37
CA MET A 46 -5.97 -16.39 11.30
C MET A 46 -7.16 -15.42 11.19
N PRO A 47 -7.88 -15.09 12.28
CA PRO A 47 -9.05 -14.20 12.16
C PRO A 47 -8.66 -12.81 11.65
N PHE A 48 -7.52 -12.29 12.14
CA PHE A 48 -7.00 -10.99 11.74
C PHE A 48 -6.47 -11.02 10.30
N LEU A 49 -5.69 -12.05 9.94
CA LEU A 49 -5.17 -12.24 8.60
C LEU A 49 -6.29 -12.41 7.58
N MET A 50 -7.34 -13.16 7.89
CA MET A 50 -8.49 -13.31 7.01
C MET A 50 -9.19 -12.00 6.75
N MET A 51 -9.36 -11.15 7.77
CA MET A 51 -9.91 -9.81 7.60
C MET A 51 -9.02 -8.93 6.70
N LEU A 52 -7.70 -8.98 6.90
CA LEU A 52 -6.75 -8.28 6.05
C LEU A 52 -6.78 -8.80 4.60
N PHE A 53 -6.89 -10.10 4.40
CA PHE A 53 -6.97 -10.70 3.08
C PHE A 53 -8.22 -10.26 2.34
N VAL A 54 -9.38 -10.29 3.00
CA VAL A 54 -10.63 -9.78 2.41
C VAL A 54 -10.52 -8.31 2.04
N ALA A 55 -9.94 -7.49 2.92
CA ALA A 55 -9.70 -6.07 2.65
C ALA A 55 -8.75 -5.88 1.45
N ASN A 56 -7.66 -6.66 1.40
CA ASN A 56 -6.71 -6.58 0.28
C ASN A 56 -7.34 -7.03 -1.05
N ILE A 57 -8.10 -8.12 -1.06
CA ILE A 57 -8.84 -8.57 -2.26
C ILE A 57 -9.76 -7.44 -2.76
N ALA A 58 -10.53 -6.82 -1.86
CA ALA A 58 -11.41 -5.72 -2.23
C ALA A 58 -10.63 -4.54 -2.83
N ILE A 59 -9.47 -4.18 -2.26
CA ILE A 59 -8.62 -3.09 -2.77
C ILE A 59 -8.05 -3.45 -4.14
N VAL A 60 -7.60 -4.71 -4.34
CA VAL A 60 -7.06 -5.17 -5.63
C VAL A 60 -8.14 -5.16 -6.70
N VAL A 61 -9.34 -5.68 -6.41
CA VAL A 61 -10.49 -5.62 -7.33
C VAL A 61 -10.83 -4.18 -7.72
N LEU A 62 -10.88 -3.27 -6.75
CA LEU A 62 -11.16 -1.85 -7.03
C LEU A 62 -10.07 -1.20 -7.89
N ARG A 63 -8.80 -1.59 -7.68
CA ARG A 63 -7.69 -1.15 -8.51
C ARG A 63 -7.86 -1.63 -9.96
N ASP A 64 -8.13 -2.90 -10.14
CA ASP A 64 -8.27 -3.51 -11.47
C ASP A 64 -9.48 -2.92 -12.20
N ILE A 65 -10.62 -2.76 -11.51
CA ILE A 65 -11.79 -2.06 -12.09
C ILE A 65 -11.42 -0.63 -12.52
N LYS A 66 -10.71 0.12 -11.68
CA LYS A 66 -10.30 1.49 -12.03
C LYS A 66 -9.34 1.51 -13.21
N GLU A 67 -8.39 0.57 -13.29
CA GLU A 67 -7.37 0.56 -14.35
C GLU A 67 -7.93 0.05 -15.67
N ASP A 68 -8.67 -1.05 -15.65
CA ASP A 68 -9.15 -1.73 -16.86
C ASP A 68 -10.41 -1.06 -17.45
N PHE A 69 -11.27 -0.50 -16.59
CA PHE A 69 -12.54 0.09 -17.02
C PHE A 69 -12.58 1.63 -16.97
N LEU A 70 -11.43 2.27 -16.77
CA LEU A 70 -11.35 3.73 -16.69
C LEU A 70 -12.01 4.42 -17.88
N VAL A 71 -11.78 3.91 -19.09
CA VAL A 71 -12.34 4.45 -20.36
C VAL A 71 -13.88 4.37 -20.39
N ASN A 72 -14.45 3.37 -19.69
CA ASN A 72 -15.90 3.19 -19.61
C ASN A 72 -16.55 4.01 -18.49
N ILE A 73 -15.74 4.41 -17.47
CA ILE A 73 -16.22 5.17 -16.31
C ILE A 73 -16.19 6.67 -16.60
N ILE A 74 -15.21 7.13 -17.37
CA ILE A 74 -15.00 8.53 -17.70
C ILE A 74 -14.90 8.65 -19.22
N ASP A 75 -15.57 9.64 -19.80
CA ASP A 75 -15.33 9.99 -21.20
C ASP A 75 -13.93 10.58 -21.33
N VAL A 76 -13.02 9.74 -21.80
CA VAL A 76 -11.60 10.11 -21.97
C VAL A 76 -11.32 10.73 -23.35
N SER A 77 -12.30 10.78 -24.24
CA SER A 77 -12.13 11.23 -25.63
C SER A 77 -11.63 12.68 -25.73
N GLU A 78 -12.00 13.51 -24.75
CA GLU A 78 -11.59 14.92 -24.68
C GLU A 78 -10.22 15.13 -24.01
N TYR A 79 -9.62 14.09 -23.40
CA TYR A 79 -8.41 14.23 -22.61
C TYR A 79 -7.19 13.61 -23.30
N SER A 80 -6.09 14.30 -23.21
CA SER A 80 -4.80 13.78 -23.69
C SER A 80 -4.31 12.62 -22.81
N PRO A 81 -3.75 11.55 -23.40
CA PRO A 81 -3.11 10.45 -22.63
C PRO A 81 -2.07 10.92 -21.60
N TRP A 82 -1.42 12.06 -21.84
CA TRP A 82 -0.49 12.70 -20.91
C TRP A 82 -1.12 13.17 -19.61
N LEU A 83 -2.45 13.41 -19.60
CA LEU A 83 -3.15 13.83 -18.38
C LEU A 83 -3.14 12.71 -17.34
N PHE A 84 -3.38 11.47 -17.75
CA PHE A 84 -3.37 10.31 -16.85
C PHE A 84 -1.97 10.11 -16.25
N ALA A 85 -0.92 10.17 -17.08
CA ALA A 85 0.44 10.08 -16.61
C ALA A 85 0.83 11.20 -15.61
N LYS A 86 0.30 12.41 -15.80
CA LYS A 86 0.49 13.52 -14.86
C LYS A 86 -0.22 13.26 -13.53
N ILE A 87 -1.47 12.79 -13.57
CA ILE A 87 -2.23 12.46 -12.37
C ILE A 87 -1.48 11.39 -11.57
N ASP A 88 -1.08 10.29 -12.20
CA ASP A 88 -0.37 9.21 -11.54
C ASP A 88 0.99 9.67 -10.98
N SER A 89 1.69 10.55 -11.67
CA SER A 89 2.94 11.14 -11.18
C SER A 89 2.74 11.99 -9.93
N VAL A 90 1.69 12.82 -9.89
CA VAL A 90 1.37 13.64 -8.72
C VAL A 90 0.90 12.79 -7.56
N VAL A 91 0.05 11.81 -7.81
CA VAL A 91 -0.41 10.82 -6.81
C VAL A 91 0.79 10.09 -6.21
N THR A 92 1.71 9.60 -7.05
CA THR A 92 2.93 8.92 -6.61
C THR A 92 3.79 9.81 -5.73
N LEU A 93 3.97 11.09 -6.10
CA LEU A 93 4.73 12.04 -5.28
C LEU A 93 4.09 12.26 -3.91
N ILE A 94 2.77 12.43 -3.85
CA ILE A 94 2.05 12.60 -2.57
C ILE A 94 2.25 11.36 -1.69
N ILE A 95 2.09 10.17 -2.25
CA ILE A 95 2.25 8.92 -1.51
C ILE A 95 3.69 8.76 -1.01
N LEU A 96 4.68 9.10 -1.85
CA LEU A 96 6.09 9.06 -1.46
C LEU A 96 6.36 9.99 -0.27
N VAL A 97 5.80 11.19 -0.27
CA VAL A 97 5.92 12.14 0.85
C VAL A 97 5.24 11.58 2.09
N VAL A 98 4.01 11.07 1.99
CA VAL A 98 3.27 10.47 3.11
C VAL A 98 4.06 9.31 3.73
N PHE A 99 4.59 8.42 2.91
CA PHE A 99 5.38 7.28 3.40
C PHE A 99 6.75 7.71 3.92
N GLY A 100 7.36 8.71 3.30
CA GLY A 100 8.61 9.30 3.80
C GLY A 100 8.44 9.91 5.20
N LEU A 101 7.30 10.55 5.47
CA LEU A 101 6.99 11.08 6.80
C LEU A 101 6.82 9.97 7.86
N MET A 102 6.46 8.74 7.46
CA MET A 102 6.37 7.61 8.39
C MET A 102 7.72 7.22 9.01
N VAL A 103 8.84 7.63 8.43
CA VAL A 103 10.18 7.43 9.01
C VAL A 103 10.33 8.14 10.35
N PHE A 104 9.65 9.27 10.55
CA PHE A 104 9.68 10.01 11.81
C PHE A 104 8.85 9.37 12.92
N VAL A 105 7.96 8.42 12.59
CA VAL A 105 7.14 7.71 13.56
C VAL A 105 7.89 6.48 14.08
N LYS A 106 8.63 6.65 15.17
CA LYS A 106 9.46 5.60 15.78
C LYS A 106 8.63 4.51 16.46
N ASP A 107 7.49 4.85 17.03
CA ASP A 107 6.60 3.91 17.74
C ASP A 107 5.82 3.06 16.72
N ASN A 108 6.05 1.75 16.74
CA ASN A 108 5.44 0.82 15.80
C ASN A 108 3.91 0.73 15.94
N LEU A 109 3.37 0.84 17.16
CA LEU A 109 1.92 0.79 17.38
C LEU A 109 1.26 2.07 16.83
N LYS A 110 1.86 3.24 17.07
CA LYS A 110 1.37 4.50 16.50
C LYS A 110 1.47 4.51 14.98
N ALA A 111 2.59 4.01 14.44
CA ALA A 111 2.77 3.86 13.01
C ALA A 111 1.68 2.98 12.40
N LEU A 112 1.43 1.81 12.99
CA LEU A 112 0.38 0.89 12.55
C LEU A 112 -1.01 1.52 12.61
N SER A 113 -1.32 2.27 13.68
CA SER A 113 -2.59 2.98 13.83
C SER A 113 -2.77 4.07 12.77
N ILE A 114 -1.71 4.81 12.43
CA ILE A 114 -1.74 5.81 11.35
C ILE A 114 -1.97 5.13 10.00
N LEU A 115 -1.30 4.00 9.73
CA LEU A 115 -1.46 3.26 8.48
C LEU A 115 -2.89 2.73 8.32
N PHE A 116 -3.48 2.18 9.39
CA PHE A 116 -4.89 1.79 9.39
C PHE A 116 -5.82 3.00 9.16
N GLY A 117 -5.54 4.11 9.82
CA GLY A 117 -6.28 5.35 9.64
C GLY A 117 -6.25 5.84 8.18
N LEU A 118 -5.07 5.77 7.53
CA LEU A 118 -4.92 6.13 6.11
C LEU A 118 -5.73 5.22 5.19
N ILE A 119 -5.72 3.91 5.44
CA ILE A 119 -6.50 2.94 4.65
C ILE A 119 -8.00 3.23 4.81
N ILE A 120 -8.48 3.32 6.05
CA ILE A 120 -9.90 3.53 6.35
C ILE A 120 -10.36 4.88 5.78
N MET A 121 -9.60 5.95 6.00
CA MET A 121 -9.93 7.28 5.51
C MET A 121 -9.93 7.32 3.97
N GLY A 122 -8.94 6.71 3.33
CA GLY A 122 -8.89 6.57 1.88
C GLY A 122 -10.12 5.87 1.34
N MET A 123 -10.51 4.73 1.92
CA MET A 123 -11.69 3.98 1.49
C MET A 123 -13.00 4.73 1.72
N ILE A 124 -13.13 5.46 2.85
CA ILE A 124 -14.31 6.30 3.10
C ILE A 124 -14.41 7.42 2.08
N VAL A 125 -13.32 8.18 1.85
CA VAL A 125 -13.31 9.28 0.88
C VAL A 125 -13.60 8.77 -0.52
N MET A 126 -12.97 7.66 -0.93
CA MET A 126 -13.24 7.01 -2.21
C MET A 126 -14.72 6.67 -2.37
N SER A 127 -15.33 6.05 -1.36
CA SER A 127 -16.75 5.67 -1.37
C SER A 127 -17.67 6.89 -1.44
N VAL A 128 -17.42 7.91 -0.61
CA VAL A 128 -18.21 9.15 -0.60
C VAL A 128 -18.14 9.85 -1.96
N VAL A 129 -16.97 9.93 -2.58
CA VAL A 129 -16.80 10.56 -3.89
C VAL A 129 -17.44 9.73 -5.01
N SER A 130 -17.37 8.39 -4.93
CA SER A 130 -18.02 7.51 -5.92
C SER A 130 -19.55 7.58 -5.86
N PHE A 131 -20.13 7.41 -4.67
CA PHE A 131 -21.60 7.48 -4.50
C PHE A 131 -22.16 8.89 -4.60
N GLY A 132 -21.33 9.89 -4.31
CA GLY A 132 -21.72 11.30 -4.38
C GLY A 132 -21.47 11.97 -5.74
N GLN A 133 -21.04 11.23 -6.76
CA GLN A 133 -20.69 11.77 -8.07
C GLN A 133 -21.77 12.70 -8.66
N GLU A 134 -23.02 12.23 -8.67
CA GLU A 134 -24.15 13.01 -9.18
C GLU A 134 -24.43 14.26 -8.37
N ARG A 135 -24.20 14.21 -7.06
CA ARG A 135 -24.44 15.32 -6.14
C ARG A 135 -23.33 16.37 -6.15
N PHE A 136 -22.08 15.91 -6.22
CA PHE A 136 -20.92 16.79 -6.16
C PHE A 136 -20.56 17.37 -7.53
N GLN A 137 -21.01 16.75 -8.62
CA GLN A 137 -20.71 17.15 -10.00
C GLN A 137 -19.25 17.47 -10.23
N LEU A 138 -18.37 16.64 -9.66
CA LEU A 138 -16.92 16.84 -9.74
C LEU A 138 -16.46 16.72 -11.20
N PRO A 139 -15.55 17.61 -11.63
CA PRO A 139 -14.89 17.44 -12.92
C PRO A 139 -14.23 16.05 -13.00
N PRO A 140 -14.29 15.35 -14.15
CA PRO A 140 -13.75 13.99 -14.30
C PRO A 140 -12.30 13.86 -13.85
N VAL A 141 -11.47 14.87 -14.11
CA VAL A 141 -10.06 14.93 -13.71
C VAL A 141 -9.89 14.94 -12.19
N VAL A 142 -10.71 15.72 -11.48
CA VAL A 142 -10.67 15.81 -10.01
C VAL A 142 -11.16 14.50 -9.41
N TRP A 143 -12.23 13.94 -9.94
CA TRP A 143 -12.75 12.64 -9.53
C TRP A 143 -11.67 11.56 -9.66
N LEU A 144 -11.06 11.47 -10.85
CA LEU A 144 -9.99 10.49 -11.11
C LEU A 144 -8.80 10.66 -10.17
N PHE A 145 -8.38 11.89 -9.92
CA PHE A 145 -7.28 12.19 -9.01
C PHE A 145 -7.58 11.70 -7.59
N VAL A 146 -8.76 12.03 -7.05
CA VAL A 146 -9.16 11.61 -5.69
C VAL A 146 -9.28 10.09 -5.61
N GLN A 147 -9.91 9.44 -6.59
CA GLN A 147 -10.03 7.98 -6.64
C GLN A 147 -8.67 7.31 -6.67
N SER A 148 -7.76 7.78 -7.54
CA SER A 148 -6.41 7.25 -7.65
C SER A 148 -5.64 7.43 -6.35
N LEU A 149 -5.68 8.62 -5.76
CA LEU A 149 -4.95 8.92 -4.52
C LEU A 149 -5.43 8.01 -3.36
N CYS A 150 -6.74 7.93 -3.15
CA CYS A 150 -7.32 7.14 -2.06
C CYS A 150 -7.02 5.64 -2.24
N LEU A 151 -7.20 5.14 -3.45
CA LEU A 151 -6.97 3.73 -3.77
C LEU A 151 -5.49 3.34 -3.61
N TYR A 152 -4.58 4.13 -4.19
CA TYR A 152 -3.16 3.82 -4.12
C TYR A 152 -2.57 4.03 -2.72
N ILE A 153 -3.07 4.98 -1.92
CA ILE A 153 -2.70 5.06 -0.50
C ILE A 153 -3.06 3.76 0.21
N ALA A 154 -4.29 3.26 0.04
CA ALA A 154 -4.72 2.03 0.68
C ALA A 154 -3.91 0.83 0.20
N TYR A 155 -3.78 0.66 -1.12
CA TYR A 155 -3.06 -0.45 -1.74
C TYR A 155 -1.57 -0.48 -1.34
N LEU A 156 -0.85 0.62 -1.55
CA LEU A 156 0.59 0.67 -1.27
C LEU A 156 0.89 0.61 0.23
N THR A 157 -0.02 1.05 1.10
CA THR A 157 0.12 0.88 2.55
C THR A 157 0.25 -0.60 2.89
N PHE A 158 -0.62 -1.46 2.36
CA PHE A 158 -0.52 -2.90 2.56
C PHE A 158 0.75 -3.50 1.98
N GLN A 159 1.13 -3.07 0.78
CA GLN A 159 2.23 -3.67 0.03
C GLN A 159 3.63 -3.27 0.54
N THR A 160 3.75 -2.20 1.32
CA THR A 160 5.07 -1.68 1.67
C THR A 160 5.36 -1.71 3.17
N ILE A 161 4.72 -0.88 3.95
CA ILE A 161 5.12 -0.58 5.33
C ILE A 161 4.31 -1.36 6.37
N PHE A 162 3.07 -1.74 6.02
CA PHE A 162 2.12 -2.29 6.96
C PHE A 162 2.64 -3.54 7.67
N PHE A 163 3.07 -4.55 6.93
CA PHE A 163 3.53 -5.81 7.50
C PHE A 163 4.84 -5.67 8.26
N ASP A 164 5.73 -4.76 7.86
CA ASP A 164 6.95 -4.47 8.63
C ASP A 164 6.59 -3.95 10.03
N ARG A 165 5.69 -2.97 10.11
CA ARG A 165 5.22 -2.38 11.37
C ARG A 165 4.39 -3.36 12.19
N PHE A 166 3.59 -4.19 11.53
CA PHE A 166 2.80 -5.24 12.17
C PHE A 166 3.68 -6.27 12.87
N ILE A 167 4.67 -6.82 12.17
CA ILE A 167 5.61 -7.79 12.73
C ILE A 167 6.41 -7.18 13.87
N ALA A 168 6.89 -5.95 13.71
CA ALA A 168 7.64 -5.26 14.75
C ALA A 168 6.78 -4.95 15.99
N CYS A 169 5.51 -4.56 15.80
CA CYS A 169 4.58 -4.26 16.88
C CYS A 169 4.27 -5.48 17.75
N PHE A 170 3.99 -6.61 17.10
CA PHE A 170 3.62 -7.85 17.80
C PHE A 170 4.81 -8.76 18.10
N LYS A 171 6.04 -8.31 17.82
CA LYS A 171 7.29 -9.07 18.00
C LYS A 171 7.19 -10.48 17.40
N ILE A 172 6.57 -10.58 16.23
CA ILE A 172 6.38 -11.86 15.55
C ILE A 172 7.72 -12.33 15.01
N HIS A 173 8.18 -13.51 15.45
CA HIS A 173 9.32 -14.18 14.83
C HIS A 173 8.89 -14.71 13.45
N GLY A 174 9.03 -13.89 12.43
CA GLY A 174 8.54 -14.22 11.09
C GLY A 174 9.23 -13.42 9.99
N ASN A 175 8.88 -13.76 8.75
CA ASN A 175 9.38 -13.05 7.57
C ASN A 175 8.25 -12.18 7.00
N VAL A 176 8.49 -10.87 6.90
CA VAL A 176 7.58 -9.91 6.26
C VAL A 176 7.18 -10.38 4.86
N GLY A 177 8.14 -10.89 4.09
CA GLY A 177 7.89 -11.43 2.76
C GLY A 177 6.85 -12.55 2.72
N PHE A 178 6.74 -13.36 3.77
CA PHE A 178 5.69 -14.38 3.84
C PHE A 178 4.29 -13.77 3.87
N PHE A 179 4.09 -12.70 4.66
CA PHE A 179 2.79 -12.03 4.76
C PHE A 179 2.46 -11.30 3.45
N ILE A 180 3.41 -10.57 2.88
CA ILE A 180 3.21 -9.84 1.62
C ILE A 180 2.85 -10.82 0.50
N VAL A 181 3.68 -11.86 0.27
CA VAL A 181 3.45 -12.84 -0.81
C VAL A 181 2.12 -13.58 -0.62
N THR A 182 1.76 -13.94 0.63
CA THR A 182 0.48 -14.61 0.90
C THR A 182 -0.70 -13.69 0.62
N THR A 183 -0.58 -12.42 1.00
CA THR A 183 -1.63 -11.41 0.79
C THR A 183 -1.79 -11.09 -0.70
N ASP A 184 -0.69 -10.98 -1.43
CA ASP A 184 -0.71 -10.77 -2.89
C ASP A 184 -1.31 -11.95 -3.62
N PHE A 185 -0.86 -13.17 -3.30
CA PHE A 185 -1.40 -14.38 -3.89
C PHE A 185 -2.93 -14.46 -3.73
N LEU A 186 -3.44 -14.19 -2.54
CA LEU A 186 -4.88 -14.18 -2.29
C LEU A 186 -5.59 -13.01 -2.97
N GLY A 187 -4.95 -11.84 -3.03
CA GLY A 187 -5.46 -10.68 -3.78
C GLY A 187 -5.68 -11.02 -5.25
N TYR A 188 -4.67 -11.56 -5.91
CA TYR A 188 -4.73 -11.93 -7.34
C TYR A 188 -5.59 -13.16 -7.64
N THR A 189 -5.79 -14.06 -6.68
CA THR A 189 -6.72 -15.20 -6.88
C THR A 189 -8.17 -14.81 -6.69
N GLY A 190 -8.45 -13.66 -6.07
CA GLY A 190 -9.80 -13.12 -5.87
C GLY A 190 -10.29 -12.21 -7.01
N THR A 191 -9.42 -11.88 -7.96
CA THR A 191 -9.72 -11.09 -9.17
C THR A 191 -9.90 -11.99 -10.37
#